data_feaab2361c0f3e4dc687c49bf2eb0791
#
_entry.id   feaab2361c0f3e4dc687c49bf2eb0791
#
_cell.length_a   1.000
_cell.length_b   1.000
_cell.length_c   1.000
_cell.angle_alpha   90.00
_cell.angle_beta   90.00
_cell.angle_gamma   90.00
#
_symmetry.space_group_name_H-M   'P 1'
#
loop_
_entity.id
_entity.type
_entity.pdbx_description
1 polymer ?
#
loop_
_entity_poly.entity_id
_entity_poly.type
_entity_poly.pdbx_seq_one_letter_code
_entity_poly.pdbx_strand_id
1 'polypeptide(L)'
;MNKISKNIILIGMPGCGKSSIGEKLARSLNIEFCDIDLCIESKLNMTIPQIFKKGELYFRRTESEVLETISKSYPQVIATGGGVVKDYRNIEVLKQNGVIIYINRPLDQIVKDIDIKNRPLISDGIEKVYLLYEERHKLYESYSDIEILNDKSEAETVLKILKKTFVDI
;
A
#
# COMPACT_ATOMS: atom_id res chain seq x y z
N MET A 1 25.51 -7.19 -7.90
CA MET A 1 24.10 -6.86 -7.59
C MET A 1 24.04 -6.49 -6.11
N ASN A 2 23.71 -5.25 -5.79
CA ASN A 2 23.53 -4.85 -4.39
C ASN A 2 22.37 -5.66 -3.81
N LYS A 3 22.62 -6.36 -2.70
CA LYS A 3 21.61 -7.21 -2.04
C LYS A 3 20.63 -6.29 -1.34
N ILE A 4 19.34 -6.40 -1.70
CA ILE A 4 18.28 -5.67 -1.01
C ILE A 4 18.29 -6.14 0.45
N SER A 5 18.43 -5.19 1.37
CA SER A 5 18.51 -5.47 2.81
C SER A 5 17.32 -4.92 3.61
N LYS A 6 16.44 -4.17 2.96
CA LYS A 6 15.28 -3.51 3.56
C LYS A 6 13.98 -3.89 2.84
N ASN A 7 12.85 -3.71 3.52
CA ASN A 7 11.54 -3.84 2.90
C ASN A 7 11.28 -2.70 1.90
N ILE A 8 10.53 -2.99 0.86
CA ILE A 8 9.96 -2.01 -0.07
C ILE A 8 8.47 -1.90 0.25
N ILE A 9 8.05 -0.75 0.75
CA ILE A 9 6.70 -0.55 1.25
C ILE A 9 5.93 0.34 0.28
N LEU A 10 4.80 -0.14 -0.22
CA LEU A 10 3.95 0.58 -1.17
C LEU A 10 2.77 1.19 -0.43
N ILE A 11 2.65 2.52 -0.48
CA ILE A 11 1.52 3.29 0.02
C ILE A 11 0.82 4.03 -1.11
N GLY A 12 -0.42 4.47 -0.90
CA GLY A 12 -1.21 5.22 -1.87
C GLY A 12 -2.69 4.92 -1.79
N MET A 13 -3.46 5.60 -2.63
CA MET A 13 -4.91 5.49 -2.67
C MET A 13 -5.40 4.05 -2.90
N PRO A 14 -6.60 3.68 -2.41
CA PRO A 14 -7.29 2.50 -2.88
C PRO A 14 -7.42 2.52 -4.40
N GLY A 15 -7.09 1.42 -5.08
CA GLY A 15 -7.15 1.34 -6.55
C GLY A 15 -5.96 1.94 -7.29
N CYS A 16 -4.91 2.40 -6.61
CA CYS A 16 -3.71 2.91 -7.29
C CYS A 16 -2.74 1.83 -7.79
N GLY A 17 -3.02 0.53 -7.55
CA GLY A 17 -2.26 -0.59 -8.11
C GLY A 17 -1.19 -1.19 -7.19
N LYS A 18 -1.18 -0.90 -5.88
CA LYS A 18 -0.14 -1.39 -4.94
C LYS A 18 0.04 -2.90 -4.97
N SER A 19 -1.03 -3.67 -4.90
CA SER A 19 -0.94 -5.15 -4.84
C SER A 19 -0.37 -5.72 -6.14
N SER A 20 -0.91 -5.34 -7.30
CA SER A 20 -0.44 -5.84 -8.60
C SER A 20 0.99 -5.39 -8.95
N ILE A 21 1.32 -4.12 -8.66
CA ILE A 21 2.68 -3.59 -8.84
C ILE A 21 3.64 -4.28 -7.87
N GLY A 22 3.23 -4.44 -6.61
CA GLY A 22 4.04 -5.07 -5.56
C GLY A 22 4.39 -6.51 -5.88
N GLU A 23 3.43 -7.29 -6.35
CA GLU A 23 3.66 -8.68 -6.76
C GLU A 23 4.66 -8.78 -7.93
N LYS A 24 4.49 -7.93 -8.96
CA LYS A 24 5.42 -7.88 -10.10
C LYS A 24 6.83 -7.43 -9.69
N LEU A 25 6.90 -6.43 -8.80
CA LEU A 25 8.16 -5.93 -8.26
C LEU A 25 8.90 -7.03 -7.47
N ALA A 26 8.21 -7.71 -6.56
CA ALA A 26 8.77 -8.79 -5.75
C ALA A 26 9.32 -9.93 -6.62
N ARG A 27 8.58 -10.34 -7.66
CA ARG A 27 9.04 -11.32 -8.65
C ARG A 27 10.31 -10.85 -9.38
N SER A 28 10.35 -9.58 -9.80
CA SER A 28 11.52 -9.01 -10.50
C SER A 28 12.76 -8.97 -9.61
N LEU A 29 12.58 -8.83 -8.31
CA LEU A 29 13.65 -8.76 -7.31
C LEU A 29 14.00 -10.12 -6.68
N ASN A 30 13.20 -11.16 -6.97
CA ASN A 30 13.27 -12.47 -6.34
C ASN A 30 13.25 -12.41 -4.80
N ILE A 31 12.30 -11.63 -4.26
CA ILE A 31 12.03 -11.52 -2.83
C ILE A 31 10.54 -11.79 -2.56
N GLU A 32 10.18 -11.96 -1.28
CA GLU A 32 8.80 -12.20 -0.85
C GLU A 32 7.87 -11.01 -1.14
N PHE A 33 6.59 -11.30 -1.32
CA PHE A 33 5.51 -10.32 -1.43
C PHE A 33 4.49 -10.52 -0.32
N CYS A 34 4.09 -9.44 0.33
CA CYS A 34 3.04 -9.43 1.33
C CYS A 34 2.00 -8.34 1.04
N ASP A 35 0.74 -8.74 0.95
CA ASP A 35 -0.41 -7.81 0.95
C ASP A 35 -1.02 -7.78 2.35
N ILE A 36 -1.02 -6.62 2.99
CA ILE A 36 -1.48 -6.47 4.39
C ILE A 36 -2.96 -6.79 4.52
N ASP A 37 -3.80 -6.42 3.55
CA ASP A 37 -5.23 -6.73 3.61
C ASP A 37 -5.46 -8.26 3.58
N LEU A 38 -4.72 -9.00 2.75
CA LEU A 38 -4.77 -10.46 2.73
C LEU A 38 -4.24 -11.10 4.04
N CYS A 39 -3.20 -10.52 4.62
CA CYS A 39 -2.68 -10.98 5.92
C CYS A 39 -3.70 -10.77 7.04
N ILE A 40 -4.43 -9.66 7.03
CA ILE A 40 -5.51 -9.38 8.00
C ILE A 40 -6.66 -10.38 7.82
N GLU A 41 -7.10 -10.61 6.58
CA GLU A 41 -8.16 -11.58 6.27
C GLU A 41 -7.78 -12.99 6.74
N SER A 42 -6.56 -13.41 6.48
CA SER A 42 -6.03 -14.70 6.91
C SER A 42 -5.95 -14.81 8.44
N LYS A 43 -5.46 -13.78 9.12
CA LYS A 43 -5.36 -13.74 10.59
C LYS A 43 -6.71 -13.88 11.27
N LEU A 44 -7.74 -13.22 10.74
CA LEU A 44 -9.08 -13.18 11.34
C LEU A 44 -10.04 -14.23 10.76
N ASN A 45 -9.65 -14.93 9.69
CA ASN A 45 -10.53 -15.80 8.89
C ASN A 45 -11.85 -15.09 8.49
N MET A 46 -11.73 -13.83 8.07
CA MET A 46 -12.84 -12.95 7.70
C MET A 46 -12.43 -12.07 6.52
N THR A 47 -13.38 -11.73 5.65
CA THR A 47 -13.14 -10.74 4.58
C THR A 47 -13.07 -9.31 5.13
N ILE A 48 -12.37 -8.40 4.44
CA ILE A 48 -12.29 -6.98 4.83
C ILE A 48 -13.68 -6.37 5.07
N PRO A 49 -14.69 -6.58 4.19
CA PRO A 49 -16.04 -6.07 4.45
C PRO A 49 -16.67 -6.62 5.75
N GLN A 50 -16.43 -7.89 6.10
CA GLN A 50 -16.91 -8.47 7.35
C GLN A 50 -16.23 -7.85 8.57
N ILE A 51 -14.93 -7.57 8.46
CA ILE A 51 -14.15 -6.92 9.52
C ILE A 51 -14.66 -5.49 9.77
N PHE A 52 -14.90 -4.72 8.69
CA PHE A 52 -15.44 -3.36 8.79
C PHE A 52 -16.85 -3.31 9.42
N LYS A 53 -17.67 -4.36 9.29
CA LYS A 53 -18.95 -4.47 10.02
C LYS A 53 -18.78 -4.52 11.55
N LYS A 54 -17.61 -4.94 12.03
CA LYS A 54 -17.26 -4.87 13.48
C LYS A 54 -16.76 -3.48 13.88
N GLY A 55 -16.53 -2.59 12.93
CA GLY A 55 -16.09 -1.22 13.13
C GLY A 55 -14.70 -0.94 12.56
N GLU A 56 -14.52 0.27 12.02
CA GLU A 56 -13.23 0.70 11.46
C GLU A 56 -12.09 0.64 12.50
N LEU A 57 -12.38 0.99 13.76
CA LEU A 57 -11.39 0.96 14.83
C LEU A 57 -10.84 -0.47 15.06
N TYR A 58 -11.69 -1.48 14.96
CA TYR A 58 -11.28 -2.87 15.08
C TYR A 58 -10.34 -3.26 13.93
N PHE A 59 -10.69 -2.87 12.68
CA PHE A 59 -9.83 -3.07 11.53
C PHE A 59 -8.47 -2.39 11.72
N ARG A 60 -8.43 -1.11 12.14
CA ARG A 60 -7.18 -0.35 12.30
C ARG A 60 -6.24 -0.93 13.36
N ARG A 61 -6.79 -1.42 14.46
CA ARG A 61 -5.99 -2.13 15.48
C ARG A 61 -5.34 -3.39 14.91
N THR A 62 -6.12 -4.19 14.19
CA THR A 62 -5.61 -5.41 13.55
C THR A 62 -4.57 -5.08 12.48
N GLU A 63 -4.81 -4.04 11.67
CA GLU A 63 -3.86 -3.53 10.67
C GLU A 63 -2.51 -3.20 11.32
N SER A 64 -2.50 -2.45 12.42
CA SER A 64 -1.27 -2.07 13.14
C SER A 64 -0.54 -3.29 13.73
N GLU A 65 -1.25 -4.25 14.31
CA GLU A 65 -0.65 -5.49 14.82
C GLU A 65 -0.01 -6.33 13.71
N VAL A 66 -0.67 -6.44 12.55
CA VAL A 66 -0.15 -7.17 11.40
C VAL A 66 1.08 -6.47 10.85
N LEU A 67 1.04 -5.15 10.69
CA LEU A 67 2.17 -4.34 10.23
C LEU A 67 3.39 -4.49 11.14
N GLU A 68 3.21 -4.43 12.46
CA GLU A 68 4.29 -4.60 13.42
C GLU A 68 4.97 -5.98 13.31
N THR A 69 4.19 -7.01 13.01
CA THR A 69 4.72 -8.37 12.83
C THR A 69 5.44 -8.51 11.50
N ILE A 70 4.79 -8.10 10.40
CA ILE A 70 5.29 -8.28 9.03
C ILE A 70 6.55 -7.43 8.77
N SER A 71 6.61 -6.20 9.28
CA SER A 71 7.74 -5.30 9.07
C SER A 71 9.08 -5.82 9.61
N LYS A 72 9.04 -6.79 10.53
CA LYS A 72 10.25 -7.41 11.11
C LYS A 72 10.91 -8.45 10.21
N SER A 73 10.19 -8.95 9.21
CA SER A 73 10.74 -9.87 8.19
C SER A 73 11.18 -9.06 6.98
N TYR A 74 12.42 -9.18 6.56
CA TYR A 74 12.98 -8.44 5.40
C TYR A 74 14.08 -9.27 4.71
N PRO A 75 14.34 -9.08 3.41
CA PRO A 75 13.67 -8.14 2.51
C PRO A 75 12.38 -8.71 1.91
N GLN A 76 11.36 -7.88 1.79
CA GLN A 76 10.11 -8.20 1.08
C GLN A 76 9.49 -6.93 0.48
N VAL A 77 8.55 -7.09 -0.44
CA VAL A 77 7.67 -6.02 -0.90
C VAL A 77 6.37 -6.09 -0.11
N ILE A 78 5.97 -4.99 0.51
CA ILE A 78 4.75 -4.89 1.33
C ILE A 78 3.77 -3.93 0.66
N ALA A 79 2.61 -4.42 0.23
CA ALA A 79 1.49 -3.58 -0.20
C ALA A 79 0.58 -3.30 1.00
N THR A 80 0.37 -2.01 1.32
CA THR A 80 -0.45 -1.60 2.47
C THR A 80 -1.88 -1.26 2.07
N GLY A 81 -2.79 -1.25 3.04
CA GLY A 81 -4.11 -0.64 2.89
C GLY A 81 -4.00 0.87 2.67
N GLY A 82 -4.96 1.46 1.93
CA GLY A 82 -4.93 2.91 1.64
C GLY A 82 -5.07 3.82 2.87
N GLY A 83 -5.51 3.29 4.01
CA GLY A 83 -5.65 4.05 5.25
C GLY A 83 -4.50 3.91 6.23
N VAL A 84 -3.42 3.23 5.88
CA VAL A 84 -2.25 3.00 6.74
C VAL A 84 -1.65 4.31 7.26
N VAL A 85 -1.72 5.37 6.46
CA VAL A 85 -1.20 6.72 6.76
C VAL A 85 -2.01 7.50 7.80
N LYS A 86 -3.20 7.01 8.18
CA LYS A 86 -4.05 7.67 9.21
C LYS A 86 -3.46 7.53 10.62
N ASP A 87 -2.64 6.53 10.87
CA ASP A 87 -1.91 6.38 12.13
C ASP A 87 -0.40 6.48 11.85
N TYR A 88 0.21 7.57 12.31
CA TYR A 88 1.64 7.82 12.12
C TYR A 88 2.53 6.73 12.73
N ARG A 89 2.08 6.05 13.78
CA ARG A 89 2.82 4.93 14.40
C ARG A 89 3.05 3.78 13.41
N ASN A 90 2.11 3.53 12.50
CA ASN A 90 2.31 2.55 11.43
C ASN A 90 3.46 2.96 10.51
N ILE A 91 3.57 4.24 10.19
CA ILE A 91 4.64 4.79 9.35
C ILE A 91 5.99 4.66 10.04
N GLU A 92 6.07 4.97 11.35
CA GLU A 92 7.30 4.80 12.12
C GLU A 92 7.77 3.34 12.13
N VAL A 93 6.87 2.39 12.37
CA VAL A 93 7.17 0.95 12.35
C VAL A 93 7.70 0.52 10.96
N LEU A 94 7.05 0.96 9.89
CA LEU A 94 7.44 0.62 8.53
C LEU A 94 8.81 1.21 8.15
N LYS A 95 9.11 2.45 8.56
CA LYS A 95 10.39 3.13 8.29
C LYS A 95 11.60 2.51 8.99
N GLN A 96 11.40 1.79 10.09
CA GLN A 96 12.51 1.14 10.81
C GLN A 96 13.29 0.17 9.93
N ASN A 97 12.60 -0.60 9.11
CA ASN A 97 13.19 -1.66 8.28
C ASN A 97 12.86 -1.54 6.79
N GLY A 98 12.40 -0.38 6.32
CA GLY A 98 11.91 -0.26 4.96
C GLY A 98 12.07 1.12 4.34
N VAL A 99 11.87 1.16 3.02
CA VAL A 99 11.75 2.37 2.20
C VAL A 99 10.31 2.48 1.76
N ILE A 100 9.70 3.62 2.03
CA ILE A 100 8.29 3.87 1.70
C ILE A 100 8.18 4.52 0.33
N ILE A 101 7.47 3.86 -0.57
CA ILE A 101 7.20 4.33 -1.94
C ILE A 101 5.73 4.70 -2.07
N TYR A 102 5.45 5.94 -2.39
CA TYR A 102 4.11 6.38 -2.76
C TYR A 102 3.83 6.08 -4.22
N ILE A 103 2.84 5.22 -4.49
CA ILE A 103 2.30 4.96 -5.82
C ILE A 103 1.23 6.01 -6.11
N ASN A 104 1.65 7.10 -6.79
CA ASN A 104 0.75 8.19 -7.16
C ASN A 104 0.11 7.88 -8.52
N ARG A 105 -1.16 7.45 -8.49
CA ARG A 105 -1.97 7.26 -9.69
C ARG A 105 -2.93 8.44 -9.86
N PRO A 106 -3.07 9.00 -11.08
CA PRO A 106 -4.02 10.06 -11.34
C PRO A 106 -5.44 9.70 -10.89
N LEU A 107 -6.10 10.62 -10.18
CA LEU A 107 -7.38 10.34 -9.52
C LEU A 107 -8.49 9.97 -10.50
N ASP A 108 -8.52 10.60 -11.69
CA ASP A 108 -9.45 10.27 -12.77
C ASP A 108 -9.30 8.83 -13.28
N GLN A 109 -8.07 8.31 -13.33
CA GLN A 109 -7.81 6.92 -13.68
C GLN A 109 -8.25 5.97 -12.56
N ILE A 110 -8.04 6.35 -11.29
CA ILE A 110 -8.53 5.55 -10.16
C ILE A 110 -10.06 5.46 -10.20
N VAL A 111 -10.74 6.58 -10.35
CA VAL A 111 -12.21 6.66 -10.40
C VAL A 111 -12.78 5.82 -11.54
N LYS A 112 -12.12 5.81 -12.70
CA LYS A 112 -12.55 5.03 -13.86
C LYS A 112 -12.48 3.52 -13.66
N ASP A 113 -11.43 3.05 -12.96
CA ASP A 113 -11.11 1.62 -12.87
C ASP A 113 -11.49 0.98 -11.53
N ILE A 114 -11.92 1.78 -10.53
CA ILE A 114 -12.12 1.27 -9.17
C ILE A 114 -13.39 0.41 -9.06
N ASP A 115 -13.22 -0.80 -8.50
CA ASP A 115 -14.34 -1.64 -8.11
C ASP A 115 -14.88 -1.19 -6.74
N ILE A 116 -15.98 -0.44 -6.78
CA ILE A 116 -16.64 0.11 -5.58
C ILE A 116 -17.24 -1.00 -4.70
N LYS A 117 -17.73 -2.09 -5.30
CA LYS A 117 -18.50 -3.14 -4.59
C LYS A 117 -17.68 -3.87 -3.53
N ASN A 118 -16.38 -4.04 -3.77
CA ASN A 118 -15.49 -4.80 -2.88
C ASN A 118 -14.66 -3.92 -1.93
N ARG A 119 -15.00 -2.62 -1.82
CA ARG A 119 -14.25 -1.67 -0.99
C ARG A 119 -15.15 -0.94 -0.01
N PRO A 120 -15.19 -1.35 1.29
CA PRO A 120 -16.12 -0.81 2.29
C PRO A 120 -16.09 0.71 2.44
N LEU A 121 -14.88 1.32 2.35
CA LEU A 121 -14.72 2.77 2.54
C LEU A 121 -15.21 3.63 1.38
N ILE A 122 -15.48 3.03 0.22
CA ILE A 122 -15.95 3.72 -0.99
C ILE A 122 -17.24 3.11 -1.55
N SER A 123 -17.90 2.24 -0.78
CA SER A 123 -19.19 1.64 -1.16
C SER A 123 -20.29 2.68 -1.40
N ASP A 124 -20.14 3.88 -0.80
CA ASP A 124 -21.08 4.99 -0.90
C ASP A 124 -20.97 5.81 -2.19
N GLY A 125 -20.05 5.43 -3.09
CA GLY A 125 -19.94 6.02 -4.42
C GLY A 125 -18.61 6.73 -4.71
N ILE A 126 -18.54 7.33 -5.89
CA ILE A 126 -17.33 7.98 -6.43
C ILE A 126 -16.94 9.21 -5.58
N GLU A 127 -17.90 9.96 -5.06
CA GLU A 127 -17.65 11.13 -4.19
C GLU A 127 -16.76 10.76 -3.00
N LYS A 128 -16.92 9.54 -2.47
CA LYS A 128 -16.09 9.05 -1.38
C LYS A 128 -14.63 8.90 -1.77
N VAL A 129 -14.34 8.56 -3.03
CA VAL A 129 -12.97 8.48 -3.53
C VAL A 129 -12.29 9.85 -3.50
N TYR A 130 -13.00 10.91 -3.91
CA TYR A 130 -12.50 12.29 -3.85
C TYR A 130 -12.24 12.74 -2.41
N LEU A 131 -13.17 12.45 -1.48
CA LEU A 131 -12.99 12.77 -0.06
C LEU A 131 -11.78 12.06 0.54
N LEU A 132 -11.59 10.78 0.24
CA LEU A 132 -10.42 10.03 0.69
C LEU A 132 -9.11 10.57 0.09
N TYR A 133 -9.14 11.04 -1.14
CA TYR A 133 -7.98 11.67 -1.76
C TYR A 133 -7.62 12.98 -1.06
N GLU A 134 -8.59 13.87 -0.84
CA GLU A 134 -8.38 15.12 -0.10
C GLU A 134 -7.84 14.88 1.32
N GLU A 135 -8.37 13.85 2.01
CA GLU A 135 -7.91 13.47 3.36
C GLU A 135 -6.45 12.95 3.37
N ARG A 136 -6.00 12.24 2.31
CA ARG A 136 -4.82 11.36 2.42
C ARG A 136 -3.66 11.69 1.50
N HIS A 137 -3.88 12.37 0.37
CA HIS A 137 -2.81 12.56 -0.62
C HIS A 137 -1.57 13.26 -0.02
N LYS A 138 -1.78 14.30 0.80
CA LYS A 138 -0.68 15.00 1.49
C LYS A 138 0.05 14.11 2.51
N LEU A 139 -0.65 13.16 3.13
CA LEU A 139 -0.02 12.20 4.04
C LEU A 139 0.86 11.22 3.27
N TYR A 140 0.39 10.72 2.10
CA TYR A 140 1.23 9.87 1.25
C TYR A 140 2.49 10.59 0.80
N GLU A 141 2.36 11.85 0.34
CA GLU A 141 3.50 12.69 -0.06
C GLU A 141 4.49 12.90 1.08
N SER A 142 4.00 13.28 2.27
CA SER A 142 4.84 13.62 3.41
C SER A 142 5.54 12.43 4.07
N TYR A 143 4.94 11.23 3.98
CA TYR A 143 5.48 10.04 4.64
C TYR A 143 6.33 9.16 3.75
N SER A 144 6.24 9.33 2.43
CA SER A 144 7.04 8.55 1.48
C SER A 144 8.49 9.07 1.39
N ASP A 145 9.39 8.14 1.15
CA ASP A 145 10.79 8.43 0.81
C ASP A 145 10.94 8.65 -0.69
N ILE A 146 10.09 7.99 -1.50
CA ILE A 146 10.10 8.06 -2.95
C ILE A 146 8.66 8.14 -3.46
N GLU A 147 8.40 9.05 -4.39
CA GLU A 147 7.14 9.11 -5.14
C GLU A 147 7.33 8.57 -6.55
N ILE A 148 6.40 7.72 -6.98
CA ILE A 148 6.35 7.11 -8.31
C ILE A 148 5.00 7.39 -8.97
N LEU A 149 5.01 8.13 -10.06
CA LEU A 149 3.82 8.37 -10.87
C LEU A 149 3.44 7.10 -11.64
N ASN A 150 2.24 6.59 -11.38
CA ASN A 150 1.63 5.44 -12.06
C ASN A 150 0.53 5.91 -13.04
N ASP A 151 0.95 6.54 -14.11
CA ASP A 151 0.11 7.13 -15.15
C ASP A 151 0.04 6.31 -16.44
N LYS A 152 0.81 5.21 -16.50
CA LYS A 152 0.94 4.34 -17.66
C LYS A 152 0.71 2.87 -17.29
N SER A 153 1.52 1.97 -17.82
CA SER A 153 1.43 0.54 -17.48
C SER A 153 2.09 0.20 -16.13
N GLU A 154 1.63 -0.88 -15.51
CA GLU A 154 2.25 -1.39 -14.27
C GLU A 154 3.72 -1.81 -14.51
N ALA A 155 4.04 -2.33 -15.70
CA ALA A 155 5.41 -2.70 -16.07
C ALA A 155 6.34 -1.47 -16.09
N GLU A 156 5.88 -0.35 -16.64
CA GLU A 156 6.64 0.91 -16.60
C GLU A 156 6.80 1.44 -15.19
N THR A 157 5.76 1.30 -14.35
CA THR A 157 5.83 1.70 -12.93
C THR A 157 6.83 0.86 -12.17
N VAL A 158 6.86 -0.47 -12.37
CA VAL A 158 7.88 -1.35 -11.79
C VAL A 158 9.29 -0.94 -12.24
N LEU A 159 9.49 -0.64 -13.51
CA LEU A 159 10.78 -0.15 -14.02
C LEU A 159 11.19 1.20 -13.40
N LYS A 160 10.25 2.12 -13.18
CA LYS A 160 10.51 3.40 -12.49
C LYS A 160 10.96 3.14 -11.06
N ILE A 161 10.30 2.22 -10.34
CA ILE A 161 10.68 1.85 -8.97
C ILE A 161 12.10 1.27 -8.96
N LEU A 162 12.37 0.27 -9.80
CA LEU A 162 13.69 -0.38 -9.87
C LEU A 162 14.80 0.64 -10.14
N LYS A 163 14.60 1.57 -11.07
CA LYS A 163 15.57 2.62 -11.37
C LYS A 163 15.83 3.53 -10.18
N LYS A 164 14.77 4.03 -9.50
CA LYS A 164 14.94 4.93 -8.35
C LYS A 164 15.52 4.22 -7.11
N THR A 165 15.09 2.99 -6.84
CA THR A 165 15.53 2.24 -5.65
C THR A 165 16.98 1.75 -5.76
N PHE A 166 17.50 1.51 -6.97
CA PHE A 166 18.85 0.96 -7.17
C PHE A 166 19.89 1.97 -7.66
N VAL A 167 19.50 3.20 -7.94
CA VAL A 167 20.44 4.29 -8.25
C VAL A 167 20.85 5.04 -6.97
N ASP A 168 20.02 4.99 -5.92
CA ASP A 168 20.22 5.75 -4.67
C ASP A 168 20.65 4.87 -3.48
N ILE A 169 21.06 3.59 -3.74
CA ILE A 169 21.59 2.68 -2.70
C ILE A 169 23.02 2.21 -3.12
#